data_34df1bb0346b9d670725ff94085e6daa
#
_entry.id   34df1bb0346b9d670725ff94085e6daa
#
_cell.length_a   1.000
_cell.length_b   1.000
_cell.length_c   1.000
_cell.angle_alpha   90.00
_cell.angle_beta   90.00
_cell.angle_gamma   90.00
#
_symmetry.space_group_name_H-M   'P 1'
#
loop_
_entity.id
_entity.type
_entity.pdbx_description
1 polymer ?
#
loop_
_entity_poly.entity_id
_entity_poly.type
_entity_poly.pdbx_seq_one_letter_code
_entity_poly.pdbx_strand_id
1 'polypeptide(L)'
;MVRMRTALPLIAIAAAITLSAANAQPAVQFFQKSALRLIVSTAAGGGYDSMGRLVARYMSKYLPGNPVITVQNMPGAGGVLAVNYLANVAPRDGSTIALLDRGVMTAKIL
;
A
#
# COMPACT_ATOMS: atom_id res chain seq x y z
N MET A 1 5.23 -68.28 -1.93
CA MET A 1 5.41 -67.22 -2.93
C MET A 1 4.42 -66.07 -2.63
N VAL A 2 4.83 -65.13 -1.78
CA VAL A 2 3.97 -64.02 -1.32
C VAL A 2 4.38 -62.77 -2.13
N ARG A 3 3.46 -62.27 -2.94
CA ARG A 3 3.65 -61.01 -3.69
C ARG A 3 3.38 -59.84 -2.76
N MET A 4 4.43 -59.14 -2.33
CA MET A 4 4.38 -57.89 -1.64
C MET A 4 4.06 -56.79 -2.66
N ARG A 5 2.82 -56.30 -2.65
CA ARG A 5 2.37 -55.16 -3.51
C ARG A 5 2.76 -53.86 -2.84
N THR A 6 3.59 -53.13 -3.52
CA THR A 6 4.09 -51.80 -3.22
C THR A 6 2.94 -50.77 -3.13
N ALA A 7 2.68 -50.31 -1.89
CA ALA A 7 1.73 -49.25 -1.62
C ALA A 7 2.46 -48.01 -1.04
N LEU A 8 3.41 -47.40 -1.80
CA LEU A 8 4.25 -46.31 -1.29
C LEU A 8 4.45 -45.11 -2.18
N PRO A 9 3.53 -44.69 -3.07
CA PRO A 9 3.71 -43.35 -3.64
C PRO A 9 2.58 -42.37 -3.36
N LEU A 10 1.50 -42.73 -2.64
CA LEU A 10 0.36 -41.80 -2.45
C LEU A 10 0.49 -40.84 -1.26
N ILE A 11 1.38 -41.12 -0.31
CA ILE A 11 1.55 -40.27 0.90
C ILE A 11 2.48 -39.08 0.63
N ALA A 12 3.37 -39.15 -0.35
CA ALA A 12 4.33 -38.09 -0.65
C ALA A 12 3.70 -36.87 -1.35
N ILE A 13 2.56 -37.03 -2.03
CA ILE A 13 1.90 -35.94 -2.79
C ILE A 13 1.03 -35.05 -1.89
N ALA A 14 0.50 -35.59 -0.81
CA ALA A 14 -0.33 -34.84 0.13
C ALA A 14 0.47 -33.83 1.00
N ALA A 15 1.76 -34.05 1.21
CA ALA A 15 2.63 -33.19 2.00
C ALA A 15 3.11 -31.92 1.29
N ALA A 16 3.03 -31.88 -0.07
CA ALA A 16 3.53 -30.75 -0.87
C ALA A 16 2.54 -29.58 -0.99
N ILE A 17 1.26 -29.78 -0.64
CA ILE A 17 0.20 -28.76 -0.86
C ILE A 17 0.07 -27.82 0.35
N THR A 18 0.65 -28.11 1.49
CA THR A 18 0.48 -27.32 2.72
C THR A 18 1.52 -26.21 2.93
N LEU A 19 2.51 -26.05 2.04
CA LEU A 19 3.61 -25.09 2.24
C LEU A 19 3.39 -23.70 1.64
N SER A 20 2.31 -23.45 0.92
CA SER A 20 2.12 -22.16 0.20
C SER A 20 1.23 -21.14 0.94
N ALA A 21 0.73 -21.44 2.14
CA ALA A 21 -0.15 -20.52 2.87
C ALA A 21 0.54 -19.65 3.93
N ALA A 22 1.87 -19.64 4.00
CA ALA A 22 2.58 -19.22 5.20
C ALA A 22 3.07 -17.75 5.24
N ASN A 23 2.81 -16.88 4.24
CA ASN A 23 3.37 -15.52 4.26
C ASN A 23 2.44 -14.38 3.86
N ALA A 24 1.14 -14.57 3.87
CA ALA A 24 0.23 -13.44 3.89
C ALA A 24 0.15 -12.92 5.32
N GLN A 25 1.06 -12.02 5.71
CA GLN A 25 0.84 -11.24 6.93
C GLN A 25 -0.49 -10.54 6.77
N PRO A 26 -1.46 -10.73 7.67
CA PRO A 26 -2.78 -10.15 7.47
C PRO A 26 -2.62 -8.62 7.37
N ALA A 27 -3.20 -8.04 6.33
CA ALA A 27 -3.22 -6.58 6.08
C ALA A 27 -3.62 -5.79 7.35
N VAL A 28 -4.41 -6.41 8.21
CA VAL A 28 -4.79 -5.91 9.54
C VAL A 28 -3.56 -5.54 10.38
N GLN A 29 -2.53 -6.40 10.46
CA GLN A 29 -1.36 -6.14 11.30
C GLN A 29 -0.53 -4.98 10.77
N PHE A 30 -0.43 -4.82 9.45
CA PHE A 30 0.25 -3.69 8.83
C PHE A 30 -0.42 -2.37 9.23
N PHE A 31 -1.72 -2.26 9.03
CA PHE A 31 -2.46 -1.02 9.32
C PHE A 31 -2.60 -0.71 10.81
N GLN A 32 -2.56 -1.71 11.69
CA GLN A 32 -2.56 -1.48 13.15
C GLN A 32 -1.23 -0.92 13.66
N LYS A 33 -0.12 -1.24 13.00
CA LYS A 33 1.23 -0.82 13.42
C LYS A 33 1.72 0.44 12.71
N SER A 34 1.13 0.79 11.57
CA SER A 34 1.62 1.85 10.70
C SER A 34 0.58 2.97 10.58
N ALA A 35 0.94 4.18 11.01
CA ALA A 35 0.19 5.36 10.64
C ALA A 35 0.37 5.61 9.14
N LEU A 36 -0.74 5.82 8.43
CA LEU A 36 -0.68 6.14 7.01
C LEU A 36 -0.46 7.65 6.81
N ARG A 37 0.30 7.99 5.79
CA ARG A 37 0.54 9.37 5.37
C ARG A 37 -0.01 9.58 3.96
N LEU A 38 -0.86 10.58 3.81
CA LEU A 38 -1.36 11.04 2.50
C LEU A 38 -0.67 12.35 2.13
N ILE A 39 0.24 12.29 1.17
CA ILE A 39 0.91 13.48 0.61
C ILE A 39 -0.03 14.12 -0.40
N VAL A 40 -0.31 15.42 -0.24
CA VAL A 40 -1.07 16.21 -1.20
C VAL A 40 -0.11 17.20 -1.87
N SER A 41 0.03 17.11 -3.20
CA SER A 41 1.04 17.89 -3.95
C SER A 41 0.73 19.39 -4.09
N THR A 42 -0.36 19.87 -3.49
CA THR A 42 -0.79 21.26 -3.55
C THR A 42 -0.81 21.91 -2.17
N ALA A 43 -0.93 23.23 -2.14
CA ALA A 43 -1.05 23.98 -0.89
C ALA A 43 -2.34 23.63 -0.13
N ALA A 44 -2.31 23.83 1.19
CA ALA A 44 -3.46 23.64 2.04
C ALA A 44 -4.59 24.63 1.69
N GLY A 45 -5.84 24.20 1.86
CA GLY A 45 -7.05 25.01 1.62
C GLY A 45 -7.56 24.96 0.18
N GLY A 46 -6.84 24.33 -0.75
CA GLY A 46 -7.29 24.14 -2.13
C GLY A 46 -8.18 22.90 -2.33
N GLY A 47 -8.69 22.72 -3.55
CA GLY A 47 -9.58 21.62 -3.90
C GLY A 47 -8.93 20.24 -3.67
N TYR A 48 -7.67 20.07 -4.02
CA TYR A 48 -6.92 18.84 -3.77
C TYR A 48 -6.71 18.59 -2.28
N ASP A 49 -6.47 19.61 -1.47
CA ASP A 49 -6.35 19.49 -0.02
C ASP A 49 -7.67 19.05 0.60
N SER A 50 -8.77 19.70 0.21
CA SER A 50 -10.12 19.33 0.66
C SER A 50 -10.47 17.89 0.29
N MET A 51 -10.16 17.48 -0.93
CA MET A 51 -10.35 16.11 -1.39
C MET A 51 -9.46 15.13 -0.60
N GLY A 52 -8.20 15.45 -0.39
CA GLY A 52 -7.27 14.62 0.38
C GLY A 52 -7.74 14.40 1.82
N ARG A 53 -8.23 15.45 2.48
CA ARG A 53 -8.80 15.34 3.84
C ARG A 53 -10.09 14.52 3.87
N LEU A 54 -10.93 14.67 2.86
CA LEU A 54 -12.14 13.86 2.71
C LEU A 54 -11.78 12.38 2.55
N VAL A 55 -10.87 12.07 1.61
CA VAL A 55 -10.38 10.71 1.37
C VAL A 55 -9.78 10.11 2.63
N ALA A 56 -8.88 10.83 3.32
CA ALA A 56 -8.26 10.36 4.55
C ALA A 56 -9.31 10.00 5.62
N ARG A 57 -10.32 10.85 5.79
CA ARG A 57 -11.38 10.66 6.78
C ARG A 57 -12.24 9.42 6.52
N TYR A 58 -12.61 9.19 5.25
CA TYR A 58 -13.48 8.07 4.90
C TYR A 58 -12.68 6.78 4.69
N MET A 59 -11.54 6.83 4.04
CA MET A 59 -10.71 5.65 3.76
C MET A 59 -10.29 4.94 5.05
N SER A 60 -9.97 5.68 6.12
CA SER A 60 -9.65 5.11 7.43
C SER A 60 -10.73 4.13 7.93
N LYS A 61 -12.01 4.41 7.67
CA LYS A 61 -13.13 3.58 8.12
C LYS A 61 -13.24 2.23 7.40
N TYR A 62 -12.69 2.15 6.19
CA TYR A 62 -12.76 0.95 5.34
C TYR A 62 -11.47 0.14 5.34
N LEU A 63 -10.41 0.66 5.96
CA LEU A 63 -9.16 -0.08 6.11
C LEU A 63 -9.18 -0.93 7.39
N PRO A 64 -8.64 -2.15 7.35
CA PRO A 64 -8.54 -3.01 8.51
C PRO A 64 -7.80 -2.31 9.66
N GLY A 65 -8.36 -2.32 10.85
CA GLY A 65 -7.77 -1.68 12.03
C GLY A 65 -7.98 -0.17 12.12
N ASN A 66 -8.74 0.44 11.21
CA ASN A 66 -9.07 1.88 11.19
C ASN A 66 -7.83 2.78 11.42
N PRO A 67 -6.78 2.65 10.58
CA PRO A 67 -5.53 3.38 10.79
C PRO A 67 -5.75 4.89 10.70
N VAL A 68 -4.98 5.64 11.48
CA VAL A 68 -4.95 7.10 11.35
C VAL A 68 -4.25 7.47 10.05
N ILE A 69 -4.90 8.30 9.23
CA ILE A 69 -4.33 8.82 7.98
C ILE A 69 -4.01 10.30 8.16
N THR A 70 -2.73 10.64 8.20
CA THR A 70 -2.26 12.02 8.33
C THR A 70 -2.10 12.63 6.95
N VAL A 71 -2.77 13.76 6.70
CA VAL A 71 -2.63 14.54 5.45
C VAL A 71 -1.48 15.52 5.60
N GLN A 72 -0.55 15.49 4.64
CA GLN A 72 0.59 16.39 4.58
C GLN A 72 0.64 17.07 3.21
N ASN A 73 0.57 18.39 3.19
CA ASN A 73 0.71 19.16 1.94
C ASN A 73 2.19 19.32 1.59
N MET A 74 2.51 19.11 0.32
CA MET A 74 3.86 19.25 -0.21
C MET A 74 3.80 19.97 -1.57
N PRO A 75 3.49 21.28 -1.57
CA PRO A 75 3.43 22.07 -2.79
C PRO A 75 4.83 22.34 -3.35
N GLY A 76 4.94 22.48 -4.66
CA GLY A 76 6.17 22.89 -5.32
C GLY A 76 6.33 22.31 -6.71
N ALA A 77 6.83 23.13 -7.64
CA ALA A 77 7.13 22.76 -9.03
C ALA A 77 5.98 21.98 -9.72
N GLY A 78 4.74 22.46 -9.58
CA GLY A 78 3.57 21.76 -10.16
C GLY A 78 3.36 20.34 -9.63
N GLY A 79 3.79 20.04 -8.38
CA GLY A 79 3.67 18.73 -7.76
C GLY A 79 4.90 17.83 -7.93
N VAL A 80 5.90 18.21 -8.70
CA VAL A 80 7.13 17.41 -8.91
C VAL A 80 7.89 17.20 -7.60
N LEU A 81 7.84 18.15 -6.67
CA LEU A 81 8.46 17.99 -5.35
C LEU A 81 7.87 16.78 -4.59
N ALA A 82 6.56 16.64 -4.60
CA ALA A 82 5.88 15.49 -3.95
C ALA A 82 6.26 14.17 -4.62
N VAL A 83 6.36 14.14 -5.95
CA VAL A 83 6.79 12.95 -6.70
C VAL A 83 8.23 12.57 -6.35
N ASN A 84 9.15 13.53 -6.33
CA ASN A 84 10.53 13.27 -5.95
C ASN A 84 10.65 12.76 -4.51
N TYR A 85 9.88 13.32 -3.59
CA TYR A 85 9.82 12.81 -2.22
C TYR A 85 9.35 11.35 -2.18
N LEU A 86 8.27 11.01 -2.88
CA LEU A 86 7.76 9.64 -2.92
C LEU A 86 8.75 8.66 -3.53
N ALA A 87 9.44 9.07 -4.60
CA ALA A 87 10.37 8.20 -5.31
C ALA A 87 11.67 7.95 -4.55
N ASN A 88 12.18 8.96 -3.81
CA ASN A 88 13.54 8.93 -3.29
C ASN A 88 13.63 8.94 -1.75
N VAL A 89 12.60 9.41 -1.04
CA VAL A 89 12.66 9.66 0.41
C VAL A 89 11.61 8.88 1.18
N ALA A 90 10.38 8.76 0.66
CA ALA A 90 9.29 8.10 1.35
C ALA A 90 9.59 6.62 1.62
N PRO A 91 9.13 6.06 2.75
CA PRO A 91 9.21 4.63 3.00
C PRO A 91 8.52 3.84 1.88
N ARG A 92 9.16 2.73 1.46
CA ARG A 92 8.62 1.86 0.38
C ARG A 92 7.82 0.67 0.92
N ASP A 93 7.25 0.85 2.10
CA ASP A 93 6.48 -0.16 2.82
C ASP A 93 4.95 -0.05 2.62
N GLY A 94 4.49 0.91 1.80
CA GLY A 94 3.08 1.17 1.57
C GLY A 94 2.42 2.08 2.60
N SER A 95 3.16 2.61 3.60
CA SER A 95 2.62 3.54 4.60
C SER A 95 2.43 4.97 4.08
N THR A 96 3.00 5.29 2.91
CA THR A 96 2.89 6.62 2.29
C THR A 96 2.21 6.52 0.93
N ILE A 97 1.13 7.25 0.75
CA ILE A 97 0.38 7.38 -0.50
C ILE A 97 0.30 8.85 -0.90
N ALA A 98 -0.05 9.16 -2.14
CA ALA A 98 -0.15 10.54 -2.59
C ALA A 98 -1.40 10.83 -3.42
N LEU A 99 -1.87 12.06 -3.28
CA LEU A 99 -2.82 12.71 -4.16
C LEU A 99 -2.08 13.80 -4.95
N LEU A 100 -1.79 13.48 -6.21
CA LEU A 100 -0.98 14.35 -7.06
C LEU A 100 -1.86 15.25 -7.93
N ASP A 101 -1.42 16.48 -8.14
CA ASP A 101 -2.01 17.40 -9.10
C ASP A 101 -1.82 16.88 -10.54
N ARG A 102 -2.79 17.16 -11.41
CA ARG A 102 -2.74 16.83 -12.83
C ARG A 102 -1.53 17.44 -13.56
N GLY A 103 -1.01 18.56 -13.06
CA GLY A 103 0.18 19.21 -13.59
C GLY A 103 1.44 18.34 -13.55
N VAL A 104 1.51 17.38 -12.62
CA VAL A 104 2.63 16.43 -12.56
C VAL A 104 2.76 15.61 -13.84
N MET A 105 1.63 15.22 -14.44
CA MET A 105 1.64 14.40 -15.66
C MET A 105 2.10 15.18 -16.89
N THR A 106 1.90 16.50 -16.89
CA THR A 106 2.29 17.38 -18.00
C THR A 106 3.70 17.93 -17.85
N ALA A 107 4.26 17.99 -16.65
CA ALA A 107 5.58 18.55 -16.37
C ALA A 107 6.74 17.83 -17.11
N LYS A 108 6.53 16.63 -17.61
CA LYS A 108 7.54 15.86 -18.35
C LYS A 108 7.37 15.98 -19.89
N ILE A 109 6.32 16.61 -20.35
CA ILE A 109 5.98 16.72 -21.79
C ILE A 109 6.38 18.11 -22.33
N LEU A 110 6.63 19.08 -21.47
CA LEU A 110 7.09 20.43 -21.77
C LEU A 110 8.56 20.60 -21.39
#